data_0a35ab333e55df7f4f1c26994b6c4944
#
_entry.id   0a35ab333e55df7f4f1c26994b6c4944
#
_cell.length_a   1.000
_cell.length_b   1.000
_cell.length_c   1.000
_cell.angle_alpha   90.00
_cell.angle_beta   90.00
_cell.angle_gamma   90.00
#
_symmetry.space_group_name_H-M   'P 1'
#
loop_
_entity.id
_entity.type
_entity.pdbx_description
1 polymer ?
#
loop_
_entity_poly.entity_id
_entity_poly.type
_entity_poly.pdbx_seq_one_letter_code
_entity_poly.pdbx_strand_id
1 'polypeptide(L)'
;FVPIIPDEARTFGMDSLFPTAKIYSPHGQQYLSVDRDLMLSYKESQAGQILHEGINEAGSVASFTAVGTSYSTHGEPMIPIYIFYSMFGFQRTGDAFWAAMDQMARGFVLGATAGRTTLNGEGLQHEDGHSHLLAATNPAVVAYDPAFGYEIGHIVKDGLRRMYGEAPEN
;
A
#
# COMPACT_ATOMS: atom_id res chain seq x y z
N PHE A 1 2.83 -11.39 -2.18
CA PHE A 1 2.60 -9.97 -1.91
C PHE A 1 2.04 -9.27 -3.13
N VAL A 2 1.09 -8.35 -2.91
CA VAL A 2 0.49 -7.50 -3.96
C VAL A 2 0.71 -6.04 -3.54
N PRO A 3 1.75 -5.38 -4.07
CA PRO A 3 1.93 -3.96 -3.85
C PRO A 3 0.80 -3.17 -4.54
N ILE A 4 0.22 -2.23 -3.82
CA ILE A 4 -0.79 -1.29 -4.32
C ILE A 4 -0.18 0.09 -4.20
N ILE A 5 0.00 0.77 -5.32
CA ILE A 5 0.76 2.00 -5.39
C ILE A 5 -0.04 3.12 -6.08
N PRO A 6 0.16 4.36 -5.62
CA PRO A 6 -0.27 5.52 -6.37
C PRO A 6 0.68 5.75 -7.56
N ASP A 7 0.40 6.76 -8.34
CA ASP A 7 1.18 7.17 -9.51
C ASP A 7 2.65 7.50 -9.19
N GLU A 8 2.93 7.84 -7.95
CA GLU A 8 4.23 8.32 -7.48
C GLU A 8 5.12 7.23 -6.87
N ALA A 9 5.01 6.00 -7.34
CA ALA A 9 5.79 4.87 -6.84
C ALA A 9 7.30 5.11 -6.82
N ARG A 10 7.81 5.94 -7.72
CA ARG A 10 9.22 6.32 -7.78
C ARG A 10 9.64 7.11 -6.53
N THR A 11 8.80 8.01 -6.05
CA THR A 11 9.04 8.76 -4.81
C THR A 11 9.20 7.84 -3.60
N PHE A 12 8.52 6.69 -3.62
CA PHE A 12 8.57 5.68 -2.56
C PHE A 12 9.64 4.60 -2.80
N GLY A 13 10.48 4.74 -3.84
CA GLY A 13 11.53 3.77 -4.17
C GLY A 13 11.01 2.44 -4.73
N MET A 14 9.77 2.38 -5.17
CA MET A 14 9.12 1.16 -5.69
C MET A 14 9.46 0.90 -7.16
N ASP A 15 10.00 1.86 -7.87
CA ASP A 15 10.37 1.75 -9.28
C ASP A 15 11.40 0.65 -9.56
N SER A 16 12.23 0.32 -8.59
CA SER A 16 13.16 -0.80 -8.66
C SER A 16 12.47 -2.18 -8.83
N LEU A 17 11.20 -2.28 -8.46
CA LEU A 17 10.41 -3.51 -8.60
C LEU A 17 9.77 -3.66 -9.99
N PHE A 18 9.65 -2.59 -10.77
CA PHE A 18 8.96 -2.63 -12.06
C PHE A 18 9.52 -3.67 -13.04
N PRO A 19 10.85 -3.86 -13.18
CA PRO A 19 11.38 -4.85 -14.11
C PRO A 19 11.01 -6.29 -13.76
N THR A 20 10.91 -6.60 -12.47
CA THR A 20 10.70 -7.97 -11.97
C THR A 20 9.23 -8.27 -11.67
N ALA A 21 8.60 -7.44 -10.85
CA ALA A 21 7.22 -7.64 -10.42
C ALA A 21 6.21 -7.18 -11.48
N LYS A 22 6.55 -6.19 -12.29
CA LYS A 22 5.71 -5.59 -13.34
C LYS A 22 4.38 -5.05 -12.82
N ILE A 23 3.83 -4.10 -13.54
CA ILE A 23 2.50 -3.56 -13.27
C ILE A 23 1.45 -4.45 -13.93
N TYR A 24 0.43 -4.80 -13.19
CA TYR A 24 -0.67 -5.58 -13.72
C TYR A 24 -1.48 -4.76 -14.73
N SER A 25 -1.71 -5.35 -15.89
CA SER A 25 -2.65 -4.85 -16.90
C SER A 25 -3.34 -6.02 -17.56
N PRO A 26 -4.69 -6.07 -17.63
CA PRO A 26 -5.42 -7.18 -18.23
C PRO A 26 -5.15 -7.34 -19.72
N HIS A 27 -4.68 -6.29 -20.38
CA HIS A 27 -4.37 -6.30 -21.81
C HIS A 27 -2.86 -6.28 -22.10
N GLY A 28 -2.02 -6.29 -21.06
CA GLY A 28 -0.59 -6.02 -21.20
C GLY A 28 -0.33 -4.58 -21.66
N GLN A 29 0.92 -4.29 -21.95
CA GLN A 29 1.32 -2.94 -22.36
C GLN A 29 0.95 -2.66 -23.82
N GLN A 30 0.06 -1.71 -24.05
CA GLN A 30 -0.47 -1.37 -25.37
C GLN A 30 0.19 -0.13 -25.98
N TYR A 31 1.16 0.48 -25.32
CA TYR A 31 1.85 1.70 -25.74
C TYR A 31 3.34 1.66 -25.42
N LEU A 32 4.08 2.56 -26.02
CA LEU A 32 5.47 2.84 -25.66
C LEU A 32 5.51 4.03 -24.72
N SER A 33 6.15 3.88 -23.57
CA SER A 33 6.34 4.99 -22.62
C SER A 33 7.11 6.13 -23.28
N VAL A 34 6.63 7.36 -23.11
CA VAL A 34 7.26 8.55 -23.70
C VAL A 34 8.68 8.71 -23.16
N ASP A 35 8.88 8.45 -21.88
CA ASP A 35 10.15 8.60 -21.17
C ASP A 35 10.94 7.30 -21.03
N ARG A 36 10.72 6.33 -21.92
CA ARG A 36 11.33 4.98 -21.81
C ARG A 36 12.85 4.98 -21.73
N ASP A 37 13.49 6.00 -22.29
CA ASP A 37 14.94 6.14 -22.29
C ASP A 37 15.48 6.82 -21.01
N LEU A 38 14.58 7.44 -20.23
CA LEU A 38 14.88 8.18 -19.00
C LEU A 38 14.38 7.47 -17.75
N MET A 39 13.38 6.60 -17.89
CA MET A 39 12.75 5.91 -16.77
C MET A 39 13.17 4.45 -16.71
N LEU A 40 13.47 3.99 -15.50
CA LEU A 40 13.64 2.57 -15.22
C LEU A 40 12.39 1.80 -15.67
N SER A 41 12.57 1.00 -16.70
CA SER A 41 11.74 -0.10 -17.24
C SER A 41 10.30 -0.21 -16.72
N TYR A 42 9.50 0.85 -16.85
CA TYR A 42 8.05 0.74 -16.64
C TYR A 42 7.52 -0.34 -17.60
N LYS A 43 6.89 -1.35 -17.05
CA LYS A 43 6.41 -2.47 -17.83
C LYS A 43 5.10 -3.02 -17.30
N GLU A 44 4.08 -3.04 -18.15
CA GLU A 44 2.79 -3.65 -17.86
C GLU A 44 2.74 -5.09 -18.39
N SER A 45 2.02 -5.95 -17.68
CA SER A 45 1.87 -7.35 -18.03
C SER A 45 0.61 -7.95 -17.42
N GLN A 46 -0.01 -8.90 -18.10
CA GLN A 46 -1.08 -9.72 -17.52
C GLN A 46 -0.63 -10.53 -16.31
N ALA A 47 0.66 -10.84 -16.22
CA ALA A 47 1.28 -11.49 -15.06
C ALA A 47 1.93 -10.48 -14.10
N GLY A 48 1.59 -9.19 -14.21
CA GLY A 48 2.07 -8.16 -13.31
C GLY A 48 1.53 -8.36 -11.89
N GLN A 49 2.35 -8.04 -10.92
CA GLN A 49 2.05 -8.22 -9.48
C GLN A 49 1.69 -6.91 -8.79
N ILE A 50 2.07 -5.77 -9.37
CA ILE A 50 1.86 -4.45 -8.80
C ILE A 50 0.53 -3.89 -9.33
N LEU A 51 -0.35 -3.46 -8.44
CA LEU A 51 -1.55 -2.70 -8.77
C LEU A 51 -1.23 -1.22 -8.76
N HIS A 52 -1.29 -0.59 -9.91
CA HIS A 52 -1.04 0.83 -10.08
C HIS A 52 -2.37 1.57 -10.22
N GLU A 53 -2.86 2.09 -9.11
CA GLU A 53 -4.20 2.68 -9.01
C GLU A 53 -4.26 4.16 -9.42
N GLY A 54 -3.11 4.79 -9.63
CA GLY A 54 -3.04 6.24 -9.78
C GLY A 54 -3.23 6.98 -8.44
N ILE A 55 -3.36 8.29 -8.49
CA ILE A 55 -3.62 9.12 -7.30
C ILE A 55 -5.11 9.01 -6.93
N ASN A 56 -5.46 7.86 -6.40
CA ASN A 56 -6.84 7.49 -6.07
C ASN A 56 -6.85 6.60 -4.80
N GLU A 57 -6.86 7.22 -3.65
CA GLU A 57 -6.83 6.52 -2.37
C GLU A 57 -8.07 5.64 -2.17
N ALA A 58 -9.23 6.07 -2.64
CA ALA A 58 -10.46 5.29 -2.53
C ALA A 58 -10.40 4.00 -3.35
N GLY A 59 -9.91 4.06 -4.60
CA GLY A 59 -9.68 2.88 -5.45
C GLY A 59 -8.63 1.96 -4.85
N SER A 60 -7.55 2.54 -4.32
CA SER A 60 -6.47 1.78 -3.67
C SER A 60 -6.96 1.00 -2.45
N VAL A 61 -7.82 1.58 -1.60
CA VAL A 61 -8.40 0.87 -0.45
C VAL A 61 -9.41 -0.18 -0.90
N ALA A 62 -10.15 0.05 -1.98
CA ALA A 62 -11.00 -0.99 -2.57
C ALA A 62 -10.18 -2.20 -3.04
N SER A 63 -9.08 -1.96 -3.76
CA SER A 63 -8.13 -3.01 -4.16
C SER A 63 -7.48 -3.69 -2.96
N PHE A 64 -7.09 -2.92 -1.94
CA PHE A 64 -6.59 -3.47 -0.66
C PHE A 64 -7.60 -4.43 -0.04
N THR A 65 -8.86 -4.04 0.03
CA THR A 65 -9.93 -4.85 0.59
C THR A 65 -10.12 -6.14 -0.22
N ALA A 66 -10.19 -6.05 -1.54
CA ALA A 66 -10.35 -7.20 -2.42
C ALA A 66 -9.19 -8.20 -2.27
N VAL A 67 -7.95 -7.72 -2.27
CA VAL A 67 -6.76 -8.56 -2.07
C VAL A 67 -6.70 -9.11 -0.64
N GLY A 68 -6.98 -8.28 0.35
CA GLY A 68 -6.90 -8.65 1.77
C GLY A 68 -7.97 -9.65 2.22
N THR A 69 -9.07 -9.77 1.48
CA THR A 69 -10.14 -10.76 1.73
C THR A 69 -10.05 -12.00 0.84
N SER A 70 -9.05 -12.09 -0.04
CA SER A 70 -8.92 -13.19 -1.01
C SER A 70 -8.85 -14.57 -0.36
N TYR A 71 -8.30 -14.68 0.85
CA TYR A 71 -8.23 -15.93 1.61
C TYR A 71 -9.62 -16.52 1.89
N SER A 72 -10.64 -15.68 2.10
CA SER A 72 -12.01 -16.10 2.38
C SER A 72 -12.88 -16.16 1.12
N THR A 73 -12.65 -15.26 0.15
CA THR A 73 -13.47 -15.17 -1.06
C THR A 73 -13.04 -16.14 -2.16
N HIS A 74 -11.75 -16.48 -2.21
CA HIS A 74 -11.17 -17.34 -3.26
C HIS A 74 -10.40 -18.55 -2.72
N GLY A 75 -10.24 -18.65 -1.39
CA GLY A 75 -9.47 -19.73 -0.76
C GLY A 75 -7.95 -19.60 -0.93
N GLU A 76 -7.47 -18.52 -1.49
CA GLU A 76 -6.04 -18.26 -1.75
C GLU A 76 -5.62 -16.95 -1.09
N PRO A 77 -4.71 -16.98 -0.11
CA PRO A 77 -4.27 -15.76 0.56
C PRO A 77 -3.35 -14.93 -0.34
N MET A 78 -3.77 -13.73 -0.63
CA MET A 78 -2.91 -12.69 -1.19
C MET A 78 -2.67 -11.62 -0.13
N ILE A 79 -1.48 -11.07 -0.11
CA ILE A 79 -1.04 -10.14 0.95
C ILE A 79 -0.87 -8.75 0.35
N PRO A 80 -1.83 -7.84 0.54
CA PRO A 80 -1.71 -6.48 0.03
C PRO A 80 -0.71 -5.68 0.85
N ILE A 81 0.07 -4.86 0.16
CA ILE A 81 0.90 -3.81 0.74
C ILE A 81 0.52 -2.52 0.05
N TYR A 82 -0.30 -1.72 0.70
CA TYR A 82 -0.72 -0.43 0.16
C TYR A 82 0.17 0.68 0.69
N ILE A 83 0.80 1.41 -0.23
CA ILE A 83 1.66 2.56 0.08
C ILE A 83 0.98 3.83 -0.37
N PHE A 84 0.96 4.83 0.49
CA PHE A 84 0.33 6.13 0.22
C PHE A 84 1.15 7.26 0.85
N TYR A 85 0.90 8.46 0.42
CA TYR A 85 1.34 9.63 1.19
C TYR A 85 0.63 9.64 2.53
N SER A 86 1.38 9.63 3.60
CA SER A 86 0.88 9.49 4.98
C SER A 86 -0.30 10.43 5.27
N MET A 87 -0.22 11.67 4.79
CA MET A 87 -1.27 12.68 4.97
C MET A 87 -2.64 12.26 4.41
N PHE A 88 -2.67 11.45 3.35
CA PHE A 88 -3.90 11.24 2.59
C PHE A 88 -4.56 9.89 2.82
N GLY A 89 -3.89 8.93 3.45
CA GLY A 89 -4.43 7.59 3.68
C GLY A 89 -5.69 7.59 4.56
N PHE A 90 -5.51 7.58 5.86
CA PHE A 90 -6.63 7.56 6.81
C PHE A 90 -7.51 8.81 6.74
N GLN A 91 -6.95 9.96 6.42
CA GLN A 91 -7.71 11.20 6.33
C GLN A 91 -8.74 11.16 5.19
N ARG A 92 -8.40 10.59 4.04
CA ARG A 92 -9.31 10.52 2.89
C ARG A 92 -10.16 9.26 2.86
N THR A 93 -9.70 8.19 3.47
CA THR A 93 -10.31 6.86 3.30
C THR A 93 -10.55 6.13 4.64
N GLY A 94 -10.63 6.86 5.74
CA GLY A 94 -10.87 6.27 7.06
C GLY A 94 -12.11 5.38 7.09
N ASP A 95 -13.20 5.84 6.50
CA ASP A 95 -14.45 5.06 6.40
C ASP A 95 -14.28 3.78 5.57
N ALA A 96 -13.53 3.84 4.47
CA ALA A 96 -13.24 2.67 3.65
C ALA A 96 -12.34 1.66 4.41
N PHE A 97 -11.43 2.12 5.25
CA PHE A 97 -10.68 1.23 6.14
C PHE A 97 -11.56 0.57 7.20
N TRP A 98 -12.55 1.28 7.76
CA TRP A 98 -13.55 0.65 8.61
C TRP A 98 -14.29 -0.46 7.89
N ALA A 99 -14.75 -0.21 6.67
CA ALA A 99 -15.41 -1.22 5.86
C ALA A 99 -14.49 -2.41 5.51
N ALA A 100 -13.20 -2.16 5.27
CA ALA A 100 -12.21 -3.21 5.04
C ALA A 100 -12.03 -4.11 6.28
N MET A 101 -11.97 -3.51 7.48
CA MET A 101 -11.85 -4.26 8.73
C MET A 101 -13.11 -5.05 9.05
N ASP A 102 -14.28 -4.49 8.80
CA ASP A 102 -15.57 -5.18 8.95
C ASP A 102 -15.66 -6.42 8.05
N GLN A 103 -15.01 -6.39 6.90
CA GLN A 103 -14.85 -7.53 5.99
C GLN A 103 -13.67 -8.45 6.36
N MET A 104 -12.97 -8.18 7.47
CA MET A 104 -11.79 -8.94 7.92
C MET A 104 -10.66 -8.95 6.89
N ALA A 105 -10.44 -7.85 6.18
CA ALA A 105 -9.31 -7.70 5.28
C ALA A 105 -7.99 -7.73 6.05
N ARG A 106 -7.01 -8.45 5.51
CA ARG A 106 -5.67 -8.61 6.09
C ARG A 106 -4.62 -8.00 5.17
N GLY A 107 -3.66 -7.31 5.73
CA GLY A 107 -2.57 -6.73 4.93
C GLY A 107 -1.83 -5.62 5.66
N PHE A 108 -1.02 -4.91 4.88
CA PHE A 108 -0.18 -3.83 5.40
C PHE A 108 -0.49 -2.52 4.69
N VAL A 109 -0.52 -1.44 5.46
CA VAL A 109 -0.62 -0.08 4.95
C VAL A 109 0.58 0.72 5.42
N LEU A 110 1.23 1.42 4.50
CA LEU A 110 2.45 2.17 4.77
C LEU A 110 2.24 3.64 4.41
N GLY A 111 2.27 4.49 5.42
CA GLY A 111 2.31 5.93 5.24
C GLY A 111 3.72 6.39 4.92
N ALA A 112 4.01 6.61 3.66
CA ALA A 112 5.28 7.16 3.20
C ALA A 112 5.30 8.68 3.34
N THR A 113 6.48 9.29 3.28
CA THR A 113 6.66 10.75 3.43
C THR A 113 5.99 11.31 4.69
N ALA A 114 6.07 10.55 5.79
CA ALA A 114 5.54 10.98 7.09
C ALA A 114 6.48 11.99 7.77
N GLY A 115 5.89 12.82 8.61
CA GLY A 115 6.62 13.77 9.42
C GLY A 115 6.60 15.20 8.87
N ARG A 116 6.49 16.13 9.80
CA ARG A 116 6.31 17.56 9.45
C ARG A 116 7.59 18.22 8.98
N THR A 117 8.70 17.91 9.62
CA THR A 117 9.98 18.58 9.35
C THR A 117 10.62 18.17 8.03
N THR A 118 10.42 16.92 7.61
CA THR A 118 10.97 16.38 6.36
C THR A 118 10.24 16.90 5.12
N LEU A 119 9.01 17.37 5.28
CA LEU A 119 8.13 17.81 4.19
C LEU A 119 7.94 19.32 4.14
N ASN A 120 8.78 20.06 4.81
CA ASN A 120 8.72 21.51 4.92
C ASN A 120 8.71 22.21 3.56
N GLY A 121 9.47 21.70 2.58
CA GLY A 121 9.50 22.21 1.21
C GLY A 121 8.26 21.91 0.38
N GLU A 122 7.46 20.92 0.76
CA GLU A 122 6.22 20.55 0.05
C GLU A 122 4.98 21.28 0.59
N GLY A 123 5.07 21.84 1.78
CA GLY A 123 4.03 22.62 2.42
C GLY A 123 3.10 21.81 3.32
N LEU A 124 2.19 22.54 3.97
CA LEU A 124 1.32 22.04 5.03
C LEU A 124 0.46 20.83 4.61
N GLN A 125 0.08 20.75 3.35
CA GLN A 125 -0.76 19.66 2.83
C GLN A 125 -0.10 18.28 2.88
N HIS A 126 1.21 18.20 3.09
CA HIS A 126 1.93 16.93 3.23
C HIS A 126 2.44 16.69 4.66
N GLU A 127 2.26 17.65 5.55
CA GLU A 127 2.78 17.58 6.92
C GLU A 127 1.86 16.77 7.83
N ASP A 128 1.87 15.45 7.69
CA ASP A 128 1.09 14.56 8.55
C ASP A 128 1.59 14.58 10.00
N GLY A 129 0.66 14.62 10.92
CA GLY A 129 0.92 14.51 12.36
C GLY A 129 -0.28 13.93 13.11
N HIS A 130 -1.27 13.39 12.38
CA HIS A 130 -2.55 12.94 12.94
C HIS A 130 -3.00 11.55 12.46
N SER A 131 -2.30 10.93 11.50
CA SER A 131 -2.70 9.62 10.97
C SER A 131 -2.73 8.54 12.04
N HIS A 132 -1.82 8.54 13.01
CA HIS A 132 -1.86 7.63 14.15
C HIS A 132 -3.10 7.79 15.01
N LEU A 133 -3.59 9.00 15.19
CA LEU A 133 -4.84 9.26 15.93
C LEU A 133 -6.04 8.67 15.19
N LEU A 134 -6.07 8.84 13.86
CA LEU A 134 -7.13 8.26 13.02
C LEU A 134 -7.06 6.73 13.00
N ALA A 135 -5.87 6.18 12.85
CA ALA A 135 -5.65 4.73 12.88
C ALA A 135 -6.08 4.12 14.22
N ALA A 136 -5.75 4.77 15.33
CA ALA A 136 -6.08 4.30 16.68
C ALA A 136 -7.58 4.26 16.99
N THR A 137 -8.41 4.91 16.19
CA THR A 137 -9.88 4.80 16.32
C THR A 137 -10.42 3.47 15.85
N ASN A 138 -9.68 2.76 14.98
CA ASN A 138 -10.10 1.48 14.43
C ASN A 138 -9.46 0.33 15.22
N PRO A 139 -10.24 -0.52 15.92
CA PRO A 139 -9.71 -1.54 16.82
C PRO A 139 -8.95 -2.68 16.09
N ALA A 140 -9.14 -2.85 14.80
CA ALA A 140 -8.44 -3.87 14.00
C ALA A 140 -7.11 -3.36 13.41
N VAL A 141 -6.77 -2.09 13.63
CA VAL A 141 -5.51 -1.50 13.16
C VAL A 141 -4.47 -1.51 14.27
N VAL A 142 -3.31 -2.09 13.98
CA VAL A 142 -2.12 -1.97 14.83
C VAL A 142 -1.16 -1.00 14.16
N ALA A 143 -0.99 0.16 14.76
CA ALA A 143 -0.20 1.25 14.21
C ALA A 143 1.21 1.29 14.81
N TYR A 144 2.22 1.51 13.97
CA TYR A 144 3.63 1.62 14.32
C TYR A 144 4.24 2.88 13.70
N ASP A 145 5.27 3.40 14.34
CA ASP A 145 6.06 4.53 13.83
C ASP A 145 7.56 4.15 13.82
N PRO A 146 7.99 3.29 12.89
CA PRO A 146 9.36 2.83 12.83
C PRO A 146 10.32 3.95 12.40
N ALA A 147 11.45 4.06 13.09
CA ALA A 147 12.51 5.02 12.75
C ALA A 147 13.52 4.44 11.75
N PHE A 148 13.68 3.13 11.69
CA PHE A 148 14.70 2.46 10.88
C PHE A 148 14.11 1.33 10.04
N GLY A 149 14.70 1.08 8.87
CA GLY A 149 14.23 0.05 7.94
C GLY A 149 14.18 -1.37 8.52
N TYR A 150 15.09 -1.74 9.41
CA TYR A 150 15.06 -3.06 10.04
C TYR A 150 13.84 -3.27 10.95
N GLU A 151 13.31 -2.20 11.53
CA GLU A 151 12.09 -2.25 12.33
C GLU A 151 10.88 -2.59 11.48
N ILE A 152 10.81 -2.05 10.25
CA ILE A 152 9.79 -2.41 9.27
C ILE A 152 9.84 -3.92 9.00
N GLY A 153 11.04 -4.49 8.85
CA GLY A 153 11.21 -5.93 8.68
C GLY A 153 10.63 -6.75 9.83
N HIS A 154 10.84 -6.31 11.07
CA HIS A 154 10.27 -6.96 12.26
C HIS A 154 8.75 -6.83 12.31
N ILE A 155 8.22 -5.64 12.01
CA ILE A 155 6.77 -5.38 11.96
C ILE A 155 6.10 -6.27 10.92
N VAL A 156 6.64 -6.33 9.70
CA VAL A 156 6.11 -7.17 8.63
C VAL A 156 6.15 -8.65 9.01
N LYS A 157 7.26 -9.12 9.58
CA LYS A 157 7.39 -10.50 10.05
C LYS A 157 6.35 -10.86 11.12
N ASP A 158 6.14 -9.98 12.10
CA ASP A 158 5.13 -10.22 13.15
C ASP A 158 3.71 -10.14 12.57
N GLY A 159 3.44 -9.17 11.70
CA GLY A 159 2.14 -9.05 11.03
C GLY A 159 1.80 -10.29 10.19
N LEU A 160 2.79 -10.86 9.47
CA LEU A 160 2.59 -12.12 8.75
C LEU A 160 2.25 -13.28 9.68
N ARG A 161 2.94 -13.39 10.81
CA ARG A 161 2.65 -14.40 11.83
C ARG A 161 1.24 -14.26 12.38
N ARG A 162 0.83 -13.03 12.69
CA ARG A 162 -0.50 -12.73 13.26
C ARG A 162 -1.63 -12.96 12.27
N MET A 163 -1.49 -12.47 11.06
CA MET A 163 -2.58 -12.52 10.07
C MET A 163 -2.65 -13.81 9.26
N TYR A 164 -1.51 -14.49 9.05
CA TYR A 164 -1.41 -15.64 8.14
C TYR A 164 -0.74 -16.87 8.76
N GLY A 165 -0.42 -16.85 10.05
CA GLY A 165 0.14 -17.98 10.77
C GLY A 165 -0.87 -19.09 11.07
N GLU A 166 -0.48 -20.09 11.88
CA GLU A 166 -1.32 -21.25 12.21
C GLU A 166 -2.60 -20.88 12.99
N ALA A 167 -2.57 -19.82 13.78
CA ALA A 167 -3.71 -19.30 14.52
C ALA A 167 -3.88 -17.80 14.22
N PRO A 168 -4.45 -17.46 13.06
CA PRO A 168 -4.51 -16.08 12.64
C PRO A 168 -5.44 -15.24 13.52
N GLU A 169 -5.00 -14.04 13.80
CA GLU A 169 -5.79 -12.98 14.43
C GLU A 169 -6.57 -12.23 13.31
N ASN A 170 -7.82 -11.92 13.56
CA ASN A 170 -8.67 -11.15 12.63
C ASN A 170 -9.01 -9.79 13.22
#